data_b10bc0ad889f91b1d5875ac03aae911a
#
_entry.id   b10bc0ad889f91b1d5875ac03aae911a
#
_cell.length_a   1.000
_cell.length_b   1.000
_cell.length_c   1.000
_cell.angle_alpha   90.00
_cell.angle_beta   90.00
_cell.angle_gamma   90.00
#
_symmetry.space_group_name_H-M   'P 1'
#
loop_
_entity.id
_entity.type
_entity.pdbx_description
1 polymer ?
#
loop_
_entity_poly.entity_id
_entity_poly.type
_entity_poly.pdbx_seq_one_letter_code
_entity_poly.pdbx_strand_id
1 'polypeptide(L)'
;MITLFFAGSLTILAIVLAYLTGRKRIKTGTSLGIGEDFGMLQITRAHGNLLENALFFLILSFLLETIAQASKLALMILGDIFLLSRIAHAYGLTRPGANSQFRFLGMAGTILVLGIQSVWALIISINWLISNNFGL
;
A
#
# COMPACT_ATOMS: atom_id res chain seq x y z
N MET A 1 -10.34 10.78 10.05
CA MET A 1 -10.31 9.58 10.95
C MET A 1 -10.20 8.26 10.19
N ILE A 2 -10.69 8.19 8.94
CA ILE A 2 -10.62 6.98 8.08
C ILE A 2 -9.15 6.67 7.73
N THR A 3 -8.40 7.68 7.29
CA THR A 3 -6.96 7.50 7.00
C THR A 3 -6.18 7.01 8.21
N LEU A 4 -6.53 7.49 9.43
CA LEU A 4 -5.89 7.05 10.66
C LEU A 4 -6.10 5.54 10.92
N PHE A 5 -7.30 5.03 10.66
CA PHE A 5 -7.61 3.60 10.77
C PHE A 5 -6.74 2.77 9.82
N PHE A 6 -6.64 3.17 8.55
CA PHE A 6 -5.81 2.45 7.57
C PHE A 6 -4.31 2.62 7.84
N ALA A 7 -3.88 3.78 8.33
CA ALA A 7 -2.49 3.97 8.76
C ALA A 7 -2.10 2.98 9.86
N GLY A 8 -2.94 2.85 10.89
CA GLY A 8 -2.72 1.86 11.95
C GLY A 8 -2.70 0.42 11.42
N SER A 9 -3.69 0.05 10.59
CA SER A 9 -3.81 -1.30 10.03
C SER A 9 -2.60 -1.68 9.14
N LEU A 10 -2.19 -0.78 8.26
CA LEU A 10 -1.02 -0.98 7.38
C LEU A 10 0.29 -1.00 8.17
N THR A 11 0.40 -0.21 9.24
CA THR A 11 1.57 -0.24 10.13
C THR A 11 1.67 -1.59 10.84
N ILE A 12 0.56 -2.16 11.34
CA ILE A 12 0.56 -3.50 11.92
C ILE A 12 1.05 -4.53 10.90
N LEU A 13 0.53 -4.49 9.67
CA LEU A 13 0.98 -5.39 8.61
C LEU A 13 2.48 -5.21 8.31
N ALA A 14 2.98 -3.96 8.28
CA ALA A 14 4.40 -3.67 8.08
C ALA A 14 5.27 -4.24 9.21
N ILE A 15 4.85 -4.12 10.48
CA ILE A 15 5.54 -4.70 11.64
C ILE A 15 5.59 -6.23 11.52
N VAL A 16 4.49 -6.87 11.15
CA VAL A 16 4.47 -8.33 10.94
C VAL A 16 5.46 -8.75 9.87
N LEU A 17 5.49 -8.07 8.72
CA LEU A 17 6.43 -8.40 7.64
C LEU A 17 7.89 -8.08 8.01
N ALA A 18 8.13 -7.01 8.74
CA ALA A 18 9.46 -6.69 9.28
C ALA A 18 9.95 -7.78 10.24
N TYR A 19 9.10 -8.22 11.16
CA TYR A 19 9.41 -9.30 12.08
C TYR A 19 9.72 -10.61 11.35
N LEU A 20 8.91 -10.99 10.37
CA LEU A 20 9.14 -12.19 9.54
C LEU A 20 10.44 -12.08 8.75
N THR A 21 10.77 -10.89 8.23
CA THR A 21 12.06 -10.63 7.56
C THR A 21 13.22 -10.81 8.52
N GLY A 22 13.14 -10.26 9.72
CA GLY A 22 14.17 -10.41 10.76
C GLY A 22 14.38 -11.88 11.17
N ARG A 23 13.29 -12.62 11.40
CA ARG A 23 13.36 -14.06 11.67
C ARG A 23 14.03 -14.85 10.53
N LYS A 24 13.69 -14.53 9.29
CA LYS A 24 14.28 -15.18 8.11
C LYS A 24 15.77 -14.88 8.03
N ARG A 25 16.21 -13.63 8.30
CA ARG A 25 17.63 -13.25 8.36
C ARG A 25 18.43 -14.09 9.35
N ILE A 26 17.90 -14.23 10.58
CA ILE A 26 18.54 -15.05 11.61
C ILE A 26 18.68 -16.51 11.14
N LYS A 27 17.61 -17.06 10.54
CA LYS A 27 17.58 -18.46 10.08
C LYS A 27 18.57 -18.73 8.93
N THR A 28 18.77 -17.76 8.04
CA THR A 28 19.65 -17.91 6.87
C THR A 28 21.06 -17.38 7.09
N GLY A 29 21.35 -16.77 8.26
CA GLY A 29 22.64 -16.13 8.52
C GLY A 29 22.91 -14.89 7.64
N THR A 30 21.87 -14.32 7.01
CA THR A 30 22.00 -13.20 6.07
C THR A 30 21.89 -11.88 6.82
N SER A 31 23.00 -11.21 7.12
CA SER A 31 23.00 -9.93 7.83
C SER A 31 22.50 -8.76 6.97
N LEU A 32 22.92 -8.68 5.71
CA LEU A 32 22.55 -7.64 4.75
C LEU A 32 22.18 -8.26 3.39
N GLY A 33 21.35 -7.53 2.63
CA GLY A 33 20.89 -8.00 1.32
C GLY A 33 19.93 -9.18 1.42
N ILE A 34 19.95 -10.02 0.41
CA ILE A 34 19.06 -11.19 0.25
C ILE A 34 19.82 -12.52 0.33
N GLY A 35 21.16 -12.50 0.28
CA GLY A 35 21.96 -13.73 0.14
C GLY A 35 21.53 -14.52 -1.11
N GLU A 36 21.69 -15.84 -1.03
CA GLU A 36 21.27 -16.79 -2.08
C GLU A 36 19.91 -17.44 -1.78
N ASP A 37 19.25 -17.08 -0.67
CA ASP A 37 17.97 -17.66 -0.25
C ASP A 37 16.79 -16.97 -0.95
N PHE A 38 16.11 -17.71 -1.82
CA PHE A 38 14.94 -17.21 -2.54
C PHE A 38 13.81 -16.77 -1.60
N GLY A 39 13.60 -17.45 -0.48
CA GLY A 39 12.59 -17.05 0.51
C GLY A 39 12.98 -15.73 1.22
N MET A 40 14.29 -15.43 1.34
CA MET A 40 14.75 -14.13 1.82
C MET A 40 14.38 -13.00 0.84
N LEU A 41 14.58 -13.23 -0.46
CA LEU A 41 14.14 -12.32 -1.51
C LEU A 41 12.62 -12.08 -1.42
N GLN A 42 11.82 -13.15 -1.31
CA GLN A 42 10.36 -13.07 -1.27
C GLN A 42 9.87 -12.19 -0.11
N ILE A 43 10.32 -12.46 1.12
CA ILE A 43 9.86 -11.70 2.30
C ILE A 43 10.32 -10.24 2.27
N THR A 44 11.55 -9.98 1.81
CA THR A 44 12.06 -8.62 1.66
C THR A 44 11.27 -7.83 0.62
N ARG A 45 10.92 -8.48 -0.50
CA ARG A 45 10.07 -7.84 -1.53
C ARG A 45 8.63 -7.62 -1.06
N ALA A 46 8.08 -8.54 -0.25
CA ALA A 46 6.75 -8.35 0.33
C ALA A 46 6.70 -7.12 1.25
N HIS A 47 7.70 -6.97 2.12
CA HIS A 47 7.82 -5.83 3.02
C HIS A 47 8.05 -4.51 2.25
N GLY A 48 9.04 -4.48 1.34
CA GLY A 48 9.35 -3.28 0.55
C GLY A 48 8.15 -2.82 -0.30
N ASN A 49 7.51 -3.75 -1.01
CA ASN A 49 6.35 -3.45 -1.84
C ASN A 49 5.15 -2.91 -1.04
N LEU A 50 4.95 -3.40 0.20
CA LEU A 50 3.95 -2.82 1.09
C LEU A 50 4.26 -1.35 1.37
N LEU A 51 5.48 -1.03 1.81
CA LEU A 51 5.87 0.34 2.19
C LEU A 51 5.81 1.30 1.01
N GLU A 52 6.31 0.90 -0.15
CA GLU A 52 6.30 1.69 -1.38
C GLU A 52 4.88 2.14 -1.77
N ASN A 53 3.90 1.24 -1.69
CA ASN A 53 2.53 1.54 -2.10
C ASN A 53 1.70 2.19 -0.97
N ALA A 54 1.92 1.80 0.29
CA ALA A 54 1.22 2.36 1.43
C ALA A 54 1.49 3.85 1.61
N LEU A 55 2.70 4.31 1.27
CA LEU A 55 3.06 5.73 1.32
C LEU A 55 2.13 6.59 0.46
N PHE A 56 2.00 6.25 -0.81
CA PHE A 56 1.15 7.00 -1.75
C PHE A 56 -0.32 6.90 -1.37
N PHE A 57 -0.79 5.71 -0.98
CA PHE A 57 -2.16 5.50 -0.53
C PHE A 57 -2.50 6.38 0.67
N LEU A 58 -1.66 6.42 1.69
CA LEU A 58 -1.91 7.19 2.90
C LEU A 58 -1.86 8.69 2.65
N ILE A 59 -0.91 9.17 1.85
CA ILE A 59 -0.82 10.59 1.48
C ILE A 59 -2.09 11.02 0.72
N LEU A 60 -2.46 10.29 -0.33
CA LEU A 60 -3.65 10.62 -1.12
C LEU A 60 -4.94 10.53 -0.28
N SER A 61 -5.10 9.48 0.53
CA SER A 61 -6.24 9.34 1.43
C SER A 61 -6.32 10.50 2.43
N PHE A 62 -5.20 10.91 3.00
CA PHE A 62 -5.13 12.01 3.94
C PHE A 62 -5.55 13.34 3.29
N LEU A 63 -5.00 13.66 2.12
CA LEU A 63 -5.34 14.88 1.40
C LEU A 63 -6.81 14.89 0.94
N LEU A 64 -7.32 13.76 0.44
CA LEU A 64 -8.72 13.62 0.06
C LEU A 64 -9.66 13.73 1.27
N GLU A 65 -9.29 13.18 2.43
CA GLU A 65 -10.09 13.26 3.65
C GLU A 65 -10.11 14.66 4.27
N THR A 66 -8.95 15.33 4.34
CA THR A 66 -8.79 16.56 5.13
C THR A 66 -8.95 17.83 4.30
N ILE A 67 -8.38 17.86 3.10
CA ILE A 67 -8.39 19.07 2.24
C ILE A 67 -9.60 19.03 1.32
N ALA A 68 -9.80 17.93 0.61
CA ALA A 68 -10.89 17.81 -0.35
C ALA A 68 -12.24 17.48 0.30
N GLN A 69 -12.27 17.11 1.58
CA GLN A 69 -13.48 16.67 2.31
C GLN A 69 -14.28 15.60 1.54
N ALA A 70 -13.56 14.68 0.93
CA ALA A 70 -14.09 13.64 0.07
C ALA A 70 -15.07 12.72 0.83
N SER A 71 -15.94 12.02 0.08
CA SER A 71 -16.91 11.09 0.65
C SER A 71 -16.24 10.06 1.57
N LYS A 72 -16.64 10.06 2.84
CA LYS A 72 -16.13 9.11 3.85
C LYS A 72 -16.39 7.66 3.46
N LEU A 73 -17.56 7.38 2.86
CA LEU A 73 -17.90 6.03 2.40
C LEU A 73 -16.98 5.58 1.26
N ALA A 74 -16.70 6.46 0.30
CA ALA A 74 -15.80 6.15 -0.80
C ALA A 74 -14.38 5.88 -0.31
N LEU A 75 -13.87 6.72 0.62
CA LEU A 75 -12.55 6.52 1.22
C LEU A 75 -12.46 5.20 2.02
N MET A 76 -13.53 4.82 2.72
CA MET A 76 -13.60 3.55 3.44
C MET A 76 -13.53 2.36 2.47
N ILE A 77 -14.34 2.35 1.41
CA ILE A 77 -14.37 1.29 0.40
C ILE A 77 -12.99 1.16 -0.28
N LEU A 78 -12.39 2.28 -0.71
CA LEU A 78 -11.06 2.27 -1.32
C LEU A 78 -9.99 1.76 -0.36
N GLY A 79 -10.08 2.14 0.92
CA GLY A 79 -9.18 1.68 1.96
C GLY A 79 -9.27 0.19 2.23
N ASP A 80 -10.49 -0.36 2.30
CA ASP A 80 -10.71 -1.81 2.49
C ASP A 80 -10.15 -2.60 1.30
N ILE A 81 -10.43 -2.15 0.07
CA ILE A 81 -9.88 -2.77 -1.15
C ILE A 81 -8.35 -2.73 -1.11
N PHE A 82 -7.75 -1.57 -0.76
CA PHE A 82 -6.31 -1.44 -0.66
C PHE A 82 -5.71 -2.38 0.39
N LEU A 83 -6.24 -2.38 1.61
CA LEU A 83 -5.74 -3.22 2.71
C LEU A 83 -5.81 -4.71 2.36
N LEU A 84 -6.95 -5.18 1.84
CA LEU A 84 -7.12 -6.56 1.38
C LEU A 84 -6.16 -6.90 0.25
N SER A 85 -5.95 -5.98 -0.68
CA SER A 85 -4.98 -6.13 -1.77
C SER A 85 -3.55 -6.29 -1.24
N ARG A 86 -3.16 -5.54 -0.22
CA ARG A 86 -1.82 -5.65 0.40
C ARG A 86 -1.64 -6.97 1.14
N ILE A 87 -2.66 -7.43 1.86
CA ILE A 87 -2.65 -8.73 2.53
C ILE A 87 -2.53 -9.85 1.49
N ALA A 88 -3.35 -9.83 0.44
CA ALA A 88 -3.32 -10.83 -0.63
C ALA A 88 -1.95 -10.86 -1.34
N HIS A 89 -1.39 -9.68 -1.67
CA HIS A 89 -0.09 -9.57 -2.31
C HIS A 89 1.04 -10.14 -1.43
N ALA A 90 1.09 -9.75 -0.15
CA ALA A 90 2.08 -10.24 0.80
C ALA A 90 1.96 -11.76 1.00
N TYR A 91 0.74 -12.28 1.14
CA TYR A 91 0.47 -13.71 1.22
C TYR A 91 0.96 -14.45 -0.02
N GLY A 92 0.60 -13.96 -1.22
CA GLY A 92 1.02 -14.57 -2.48
C GLY A 92 2.52 -14.59 -2.69
N LEU A 93 3.25 -13.60 -2.14
CA LEU A 93 4.70 -13.53 -2.26
C LEU A 93 5.43 -14.46 -1.28
N THR A 94 4.92 -14.60 -0.06
CA THR A 94 5.62 -15.27 1.05
C THR A 94 5.40 -16.78 1.12
N ARG A 95 4.48 -17.33 0.31
CA ARG A 95 4.23 -18.79 0.26
C ARG A 95 5.25 -19.54 -0.59
N PRO A 96 5.59 -20.80 -0.24
CA PRO A 96 6.35 -21.67 -1.09
C PRO A 96 5.70 -21.79 -2.47
N GLY A 97 6.47 -21.59 -3.54
CA GLY A 97 5.96 -21.62 -4.92
C GLY A 97 5.33 -20.30 -5.40
N ALA A 98 5.37 -19.24 -4.58
CA ALA A 98 4.84 -17.90 -4.89
C ALA A 98 3.53 -17.93 -5.68
N ASN A 99 2.39 -18.01 -4.98
CA ASN A 99 1.09 -18.06 -5.66
C ASN A 99 0.86 -16.80 -6.51
N SER A 100 1.01 -16.95 -7.83
CA SER A 100 0.97 -15.84 -8.79
C SER A 100 -0.39 -15.15 -8.83
N GLN A 101 -1.50 -15.86 -8.56
CA GLN A 101 -2.86 -15.31 -8.60
C GLN A 101 -3.08 -14.29 -7.46
N PHE A 102 -2.77 -14.64 -6.22
CA PHE A 102 -2.89 -13.70 -5.09
C PHE A 102 -1.97 -12.50 -5.24
N ARG A 103 -0.76 -12.71 -5.75
CA ARG A 103 0.18 -11.63 -6.05
C ARG A 103 -0.35 -10.71 -7.14
N PHE A 104 -0.89 -11.28 -8.22
CA PHE A 104 -1.47 -10.51 -9.32
C PHE A 104 -2.70 -9.72 -8.86
N LEU A 105 -3.68 -10.36 -8.20
CA LEU A 105 -4.90 -9.72 -7.72
C LEU A 105 -4.58 -8.61 -6.70
N GLY A 106 -3.64 -8.86 -5.79
CA GLY A 106 -3.20 -7.85 -4.84
C GLY A 106 -2.53 -6.64 -5.50
N MET A 107 -1.74 -6.85 -6.56
CA MET A 107 -1.15 -5.76 -7.32
C MET A 107 -2.21 -5.01 -8.14
N ALA A 108 -3.09 -5.73 -8.83
CA ALA A 108 -4.17 -5.14 -9.62
C ALA A 108 -5.09 -4.26 -8.76
N GLY A 109 -5.53 -4.75 -7.59
CA GLY A 109 -6.34 -3.97 -6.66
C GLY A 109 -5.62 -2.73 -6.12
N THR A 110 -4.32 -2.82 -5.87
CA THR A 110 -3.51 -1.66 -5.46
C THR A 110 -3.44 -0.60 -6.53
N ILE A 111 -3.12 -0.99 -7.78
CA ILE A 111 -3.04 -0.06 -8.92
C ILE A 111 -4.40 0.60 -9.16
N LEU A 112 -5.48 -0.19 -9.07
CA LEU A 112 -6.84 0.33 -9.23
C LEU A 112 -7.14 1.42 -8.19
N VAL A 113 -6.88 1.16 -6.90
CA VAL A 113 -7.16 2.13 -5.83
C VAL A 113 -6.30 3.38 -5.97
N LEU A 114 -5.00 3.22 -6.17
CA LEU A 114 -4.08 4.37 -6.36
C LEU A 114 -4.45 5.17 -7.60
N GLY A 115 -4.84 4.51 -8.70
CA GLY A 115 -5.30 5.17 -9.92
C GLY A 115 -6.56 5.99 -9.68
N ILE A 116 -7.58 5.42 -9.00
CA ILE A 116 -8.82 6.13 -8.65
C ILE A 116 -8.51 7.35 -7.77
N GLN A 117 -7.73 7.18 -6.70
CA GLN A 117 -7.40 8.28 -5.80
C GLN A 117 -6.61 9.39 -6.51
N SER A 118 -5.66 9.02 -7.37
CA SER A 118 -4.85 9.98 -8.14
C SER A 118 -5.71 10.81 -9.09
N VAL A 119 -6.56 10.14 -9.88
CA VAL A 119 -7.48 10.83 -10.81
C VAL A 119 -8.46 11.71 -10.04
N TRP A 120 -9.01 11.22 -8.93
CA TRP A 120 -9.94 12.00 -8.09
C TRP A 120 -9.28 13.26 -7.53
N ALA A 121 -8.06 13.13 -6.98
CA ALA A 121 -7.28 14.26 -6.48
C ALA A 121 -6.97 15.29 -7.58
N LEU A 122 -6.60 14.83 -8.79
CA LEU A 122 -6.34 15.71 -9.94
C LEU A 122 -7.59 16.46 -10.37
N ILE A 123 -8.75 15.80 -10.48
CA ILE A 123 -10.01 16.45 -10.85
C ILE A 123 -10.35 17.58 -9.86
N ILE A 124 -10.26 17.30 -8.55
CA ILE A 124 -10.55 18.31 -7.53
C ILE A 124 -9.57 19.48 -7.62
N SER A 125 -8.27 19.18 -7.74
CA SER A 125 -7.21 20.20 -7.80
C SER A 125 -7.32 21.08 -9.04
N ILE A 126 -7.58 20.48 -10.20
CA ILE A 126 -7.76 21.22 -11.47
C ILE A 126 -8.98 22.13 -11.41
N ASN A 127 -10.12 21.62 -10.90
CA ASN A 127 -11.33 22.42 -10.75
C ASN A 127 -11.10 23.61 -9.80
N TRP A 128 -10.38 23.40 -8.70
CA TRP A 128 -10.03 24.46 -7.77
C TRP A 128 -9.12 25.51 -8.42
N LEU A 129 -8.08 25.08 -9.16
CA LEU A 129 -7.17 25.98 -9.87
C LEU A 129 -7.90 26.84 -10.90
N ILE A 130 -8.78 26.24 -11.69
CA ILE A 130 -9.59 26.96 -12.70
C ILE A 130 -10.50 28.00 -12.03
N SER A 131 -11.22 27.60 -10.96
CA SER A 131 -12.16 28.51 -10.27
C SER A 131 -11.46 29.66 -9.53
N ASN A 132 -10.18 29.54 -9.21
CA ASN A 132 -9.38 30.58 -8.57
C ASN A 132 -8.37 31.25 -9.53
N ASN A 133 -8.64 31.24 -10.85
CA ASN A 133 -7.79 31.84 -11.88
C ASN A 133 -6.30 31.45 -11.73
N PHE A 134 -6.01 30.19 -11.41
CA PHE A 134 -4.66 29.67 -11.15
C PHE A 134 -3.90 30.42 -10.03
N GLY A 135 -4.62 31.09 -9.12
CA GLY A 135 -4.03 31.84 -8.01
C GLY A 135 -3.44 33.20 -8.40
N LEU A 136 -3.84 33.75 -9.57
CA LEU A 136 -3.43 35.06 -10.08
C LEU A 136 -4.38 36.17 -9.59
#